data_4c40a09c014b0ba8021e376a7f5fb2ae
#
_entry.id   4c40a09c014b0ba8021e376a7f5fb2ae
#
_cell.length_a   1.000
_cell.length_b   1.000
_cell.length_c   1.000
_cell.angle_alpha   90.00
_cell.angle_beta   90.00
_cell.angle_gamma   90.00
#
_symmetry.space_group_name_H-M   'P 1'
#
loop_
_entity.id
_entity.type
_entity.pdbx_description
1 polymer ?
#
loop_
_entity_poly.entity_id
_entity_poly.type
_entity_poly.pdbx_seq_one_letter_code
_entity_poly.pdbx_strand_id
1 'polypeptide(L)'
;MLENGYIQIYTGDGKGKTTASLGLALRALGHGWKVMIIQFAKGDQGTTYGEIASSHRFSDNLEVKQFGLDRVCYSHNMNIDDYKEAKRGWECAKEAIMSGKYGLV
;
A
#
# COMPACT_ATOMS: atom_id res chain seq x y z
N MET A 1 -4.40 -20.22 -1.69
CA MET A 1 -5.06 -19.01 -1.15
C MET A 1 -6.12 -19.42 -0.14
N LEU A 2 -6.60 -18.48 0.65
CA LEU A 2 -7.61 -18.74 1.67
C LEU A 2 -8.98 -18.94 1.03
N GLU A 3 -9.79 -19.82 1.62
CA GLU A 3 -11.19 -20.01 1.18
C GLU A 3 -12.04 -18.78 1.49
N ASN A 4 -11.76 -18.13 2.60
CA ASN A 4 -12.46 -16.91 3.03
C ASN A 4 -11.49 -15.75 3.08
N GLY A 5 -11.98 -14.57 2.72
CA GLY A 5 -11.22 -13.34 2.89
C GLY A 5 -11.28 -12.82 4.33
N TYR A 6 -10.21 -12.18 4.76
CA TYR A 6 -10.11 -11.57 6.08
C TYR A 6 -9.62 -10.14 5.95
N ILE A 7 -10.09 -9.28 6.84
CA ILE A 7 -9.64 -7.90 6.93
C ILE A 7 -8.92 -7.75 8.27
N GLN A 8 -7.69 -7.22 8.23
CA GLN A 8 -6.91 -6.92 9.41
C GLN A 8 -6.66 -5.42 9.46
N ILE A 9 -6.77 -4.82 10.64
CA ILE A 9 -6.58 -3.39 10.83
C ILE A 9 -5.49 -3.19 11.88
N TYR A 10 -4.45 -2.43 11.52
CA TYR A 10 -3.38 -2.03 12.42
C TYR A 10 -3.52 -0.54 12.70
N THR A 11 -3.78 -0.19 13.95
CA THR A 11 -3.97 1.20 14.37
C THR A 11 -3.05 1.54 15.53
N GLY A 12 -2.94 2.83 15.81
CA GLY A 12 -2.17 3.33 16.95
C GLY A 12 -1.36 4.57 16.56
N ASP A 13 -0.89 5.26 17.60
CA ASP A 13 -0.09 6.48 17.42
C ASP A 13 1.42 6.18 17.35
N GLY A 14 1.81 4.95 17.64
CA GLY A 14 3.20 4.54 17.66
C GLY A 14 3.76 4.18 16.29
N LYS A 15 5.04 3.88 16.28
CA LYS A 15 5.76 3.42 15.10
C LYS A 15 5.51 1.92 14.88
N GLY A 16 5.65 1.46 13.64
CA GLY A 16 5.67 0.04 13.31
C GLY A 16 4.47 -0.46 12.52
N LYS A 17 3.47 0.37 12.23
CA LYS A 17 2.30 -0.06 11.45
C LYS A 17 2.69 -0.47 10.03
N THR A 18 3.45 0.36 9.34
CA THR A 18 3.95 0.06 8.01
C THR A 18 4.88 -1.14 8.03
N THR A 19 5.78 -1.19 9.00
CA THR A 19 6.72 -2.30 9.14
C THR A 19 5.99 -3.62 9.37
N ALA A 20 4.93 -3.63 10.18
CA ALA A 20 4.13 -4.82 10.41
C ALA A 20 3.44 -5.30 9.12
N SER A 21 2.89 -4.35 8.36
CA SER A 21 2.24 -4.66 7.07
C SER A 21 3.25 -5.23 6.07
N LEU A 22 4.43 -4.65 6.00
CA LEU A 22 5.50 -5.13 5.13
C LEU A 22 6.00 -6.51 5.55
N GLY A 23 6.05 -6.79 6.84
CA GLY A 23 6.39 -8.12 7.34
C GLY A 23 5.37 -9.18 6.91
N LEU A 24 4.08 -8.84 6.96
CA LEU A 24 3.02 -9.73 6.48
C LEU A 24 3.16 -9.97 4.97
N ALA A 25 3.44 -8.91 4.22
CA ALA A 25 3.68 -9.01 2.78
C ALA A 25 4.85 -9.94 2.47
N LEU A 26 5.94 -9.82 3.21
CA LEU A 26 7.12 -10.67 3.03
C LEU A 26 6.76 -12.16 3.23
N ARG A 27 5.96 -12.47 4.23
CA ARG A 27 5.49 -13.85 4.46
C ARG A 27 4.64 -14.35 3.31
N ALA A 28 3.72 -13.53 2.82
CA ALA A 28 2.86 -13.91 1.69
C ALA A 28 3.69 -14.18 0.44
N LEU A 29 4.66 -13.31 0.16
CA LEU A 29 5.56 -13.47 -0.98
C LEU A 29 6.37 -14.77 -0.88
N GLY A 30 6.81 -15.13 0.33
CA GLY A 30 7.53 -16.38 0.55
C GLY A 30 6.70 -17.63 0.23
N HIS A 31 5.38 -17.51 0.29
CA HIS A 31 4.46 -18.58 -0.11
C HIS A 31 4.04 -18.49 -1.58
N GLY A 32 4.64 -17.61 -2.35
CA GLY A 32 4.35 -17.46 -3.77
C GLY A 32 3.06 -16.67 -4.07
N TRP A 33 2.51 -15.99 -3.09
CA TRP A 33 1.31 -15.17 -3.30
C TRP A 33 1.67 -13.90 -4.04
N LYS A 34 0.72 -13.41 -4.83
CA LYS A 34 0.82 -12.05 -5.38
C LYS A 34 0.31 -11.07 -4.34
N VAL A 35 1.08 -9.99 -4.16
CA VAL A 35 0.80 -8.97 -3.15
C VAL A 35 0.73 -7.60 -3.81
N MET A 36 -0.30 -6.85 -3.47
CA MET A 36 -0.42 -5.44 -3.85
C MET A 36 -0.35 -4.59 -2.59
N ILE A 37 0.55 -3.61 -2.58
CA ILE A 37 0.63 -2.59 -1.54
C ILE A 37 0.19 -1.26 -2.13
N ILE A 38 -0.77 -0.63 -1.50
CA ILE A 38 -1.26 0.69 -1.92
C ILE A 38 -1.00 1.65 -0.77
N GLN A 39 -0.27 2.71 -1.06
CA GLN A 39 0.06 3.74 -0.08
C GLN A 39 -0.69 5.02 -0.42
N PHE A 40 -1.34 5.58 0.60
CA PHE A 40 -2.06 6.84 0.50
C PHE A 40 -1.22 7.96 1.10
N ALA A 41 -1.40 9.19 0.58
CA ALA A 41 -0.72 10.39 1.03
C ALA A 41 0.81 10.26 1.00
N LYS A 42 1.33 9.44 0.10
CA LYS A 42 2.76 9.19 -0.07
C LYS A 42 3.12 9.29 -1.55
N GLY A 43 3.01 10.48 -2.11
CA GLY A 43 3.52 10.76 -3.43
C GLY A 43 5.06 10.86 -3.42
N ASP A 44 5.63 11.04 -4.59
CA ASP A 44 7.08 11.23 -4.71
C ASP A 44 7.43 12.62 -4.17
N GLN A 45 8.13 12.67 -3.06
CA GLN A 45 8.57 13.92 -2.41
C GLN A 45 10.06 14.21 -2.68
N GLY A 46 10.55 13.72 -3.80
CA GLY A 46 11.98 13.85 -4.14
C GLY A 46 12.86 12.86 -3.39
N THR A 47 12.29 12.03 -2.55
CA THR A 47 12.99 11.01 -1.77
C THR A 47 12.21 9.72 -1.83
N THR A 48 12.84 8.65 -2.30
CA THR A 48 12.22 7.35 -2.35
C THR A 48 12.23 6.71 -0.98
N TYR A 49 11.05 6.28 -0.50
CA TYR A 49 10.97 5.51 0.75
C TYR A 49 11.71 4.17 0.60
N GLY A 50 12.32 3.73 1.71
CA GLY A 50 13.09 2.49 1.71
C GLY A 50 12.32 1.27 1.22
N GLU A 51 11.05 1.14 1.61
CA GLU A 51 10.20 0.04 1.18
C GLU A 51 9.96 0.05 -0.33
N ILE A 52 9.89 1.24 -0.94
CA ILE A 52 9.73 1.35 -2.38
C ILE A 52 11.02 0.95 -3.09
N ALA A 53 12.15 1.44 -2.61
CA ALA A 53 13.45 1.06 -3.17
C ALA A 53 13.68 -0.45 -3.07
N SER A 54 13.32 -1.04 -1.94
CA SER A 54 13.48 -2.48 -1.72
C SER A 54 12.53 -3.31 -2.57
N SER A 55 11.34 -2.78 -2.90
CA SER A 55 10.34 -3.54 -3.65
C SER A 55 10.87 -4.03 -5.00
N HIS A 56 11.80 -3.29 -5.60
CA HIS A 56 12.42 -3.67 -6.87
C HIS A 56 13.34 -4.89 -6.76
N ARG A 57 13.71 -5.27 -5.54
CA ARG A 57 14.57 -6.41 -5.26
C ARG A 57 13.79 -7.68 -4.90
N PHE A 58 12.49 -7.54 -4.68
CA PHE A 58 11.62 -8.67 -4.43
C PHE A 58 11.10 -9.25 -5.75
N SER A 59 10.33 -10.31 -5.64
CA SER A 59 9.83 -11.02 -6.80
C SER A 59 8.84 -10.17 -7.61
N ASP A 60 8.57 -10.61 -8.84
CA ASP A 60 7.54 -10.03 -9.70
C ASP A 60 6.13 -10.12 -9.09
N ASN A 61 5.99 -10.84 -7.97
CA ASN A 61 4.73 -10.98 -7.26
C ASN A 61 4.40 -9.80 -6.36
N LEU A 62 5.31 -8.84 -6.19
CA LEU A 62 5.04 -7.65 -5.39
C LEU A 62 4.82 -6.44 -6.30
N GLU A 63 3.67 -5.80 -6.15
CA GLU A 63 3.38 -4.51 -6.75
C GLU A 63 3.15 -3.48 -5.64
N VAL A 64 3.75 -2.31 -5.79
CA VAL A 64 3.56 -1.18 -4.86
C VAL A 64 3.10 0.02 -5.65
N LYS A 65 1.97 0.60 -5.27
CA LYS A 65 1.44 1.81 -5.89
C LYS A 65 1.26 2.90 -4.84
N GLN A 66 1.71 4.10 -5.19
CA GLN A 66 1.61 5.26 -4.31
C GLN A 66 0.63 6.26 -4.88
N PHE A 67 -0.20 6.81 -4.01
CA PHE A 67 -1.16 7.85 -4.35
C PHE A 67 -0.99 8.99 -3.37
N GLY A 68 -0.97 10.20 -3.89
CA GLY A 68 -0.76 11.41 -3.12
C GLY A 68 0.01 12.43 -3.94
N LEU A 69 0.01 13.67 -3.47
CA LEU A 69 0.79 14.72 -4.08
C LEU A 69 2.24 14.67 -3.59
N ASP A 70 3.13 15.31 -4.35
CA ASP A 70 4.55 15.40 -4.02
C ASP A 70 4.77 16.44 -2.89
N ARG A 71 4.15 16.21 -1.74
CA ARG A 71 4.28 17.02 -0.55
C ARG A 71 3.76 16.28 0.67
N VAL A 72 4.17 16.74 1.84
CA VAL A 72 3.61 16.23 3.10
C VAL A 72 2.16 16.70 3.22
N CYS A 73 1.25 15.74 3.47
CA CYS A 73 -0.17 16.00 3.59
C CYS A 73 -0.58 15.98 5.07
N TYR A 74 -1.13 17.08 5.54
CA TYR A 74 -1.74 17.20 6.87
C TYR A 74 -3.21 17.56 6.73
N SER A 75 -4.01 17.27 7.74
CA SER A 75 -5.44 17.59 7.71
C SER A 75 -5.71 19.08 7.49
N HIS A 76 -4.82 19.95 7.96
CA HIS A 76 -4.99 21.42 7.84
C HIS A 76 -4.56 21.97 6.48
N ASN A 77 -3.83 21.23 5.66
CA ASN A 77 -3.37 21.69 4.35
C ASN A 77 -3.90 20.85 3.18
N MET A 78 -4.90 20.01 3.43
CA MET A 78 -5.53 19.21 2.38
C MET A 78 -6.29 20.11 1.43
N ASN A 79 -6.21 19.81 0.15
CA ASN A 79 -6.96 20.48 -0.90
C ASN A 79 -7.67 19.45 -1.80
N ILE A 80 -8.33 19.94 -2.84
CA ILE A 80 -9.12 19.06 -3.72
C ILE A 80 -8.26 18.03 -4.43
N ASP A 81 -7.00 18.34 -4.74
CA ASP A 81 -6.12 17.40 -5.42
C ASP A 81 -5.71 16.26 -4.50
N ASP A 82 -5.57 16.50 -3.20
CA ASP A 82 -5.34 15.45 -2.22
C ASP A 82 -6.52 14.48 -2.18
N TYR A 83 -7.75 15.00 -2.20
CA TYR A 83 -8.95 14.18 -2.24
C TYR A 83 -9.05 13.36 -3.52
N LYS A 84 -8.70 13.96 -4.66
CA LYS A 84 -8.69 13.25 -5.95
C LYS A 84 -7.70 12.10 -5.93
N GLU A 85 -6.51 12.32 -5.39
CA GLU A 85 -5.49 11.26 -5.27
C GLU A 85 -5.93 10.15 -4.32
N ALA A 86 -6.55 10.50 -3.19
CA ALA A 86 -7.10 9.52 -2.27
C ALA A 86 -8.18 8.67 -2.95
N LYS A 87 -9.04 9.30 -3.76
CA LYS A 87 -10.08 8.60 -4.50
C LYS A 87 -9.49 7.64 -5.54
N ARG A 88 -8.46 8.06 -6.25
CA ARG A 88 -7.76 7.21 -7.21
C ARG A 88 -7.16 5.98 -6.52
N GLY A 89 -6.54 6.18 -5.36
CA GLY A 89 -5.99 5.09 -4.57
C GLY A 89 -7.06 4.13 -4.11
N TRP A 90 -8.18 4.63 -3.65
CA TRP A 90 -9.32 3.81 -3.21
C TRP A 90 -9.90 2.99 -4.37
N GLU A 91 -10.07 3.60 -5.55
CA GLU A 91 -10.55 2.86 -6.72
C GLU A 91 -9.56 1.77 -7.13
N CYS A 92 -8.26 2.05 -7.06
CA CYS A 92 -7.22 1.05 -7.31
C CYS A 92 -7.30 -0.10 -6.30
N ALA A 93 -7.50 0.21 -5.03
CA ALA A 93 -7.62 -0.80 -3.98
C ALA A 93 -8.84 -1.70 -4.20
N LYS A 94 -9.99 -1.10 -4.50
CA LYS A 94 -11.20 -1.86 -4.78
C LYS A 94 -11.01 -2.80 -5.97
N GLU A 95 -10.44 -2.30 -7.04
CA GLU A 95 -10.18 -3.09 -8.23
C GLU A 95 -9.25 -4.26 -7.92
N ALA A 96 -8.18 -4.02 -7.18
CA ALA A 96 -7.24 -5.08 -6.80
C ALA A 96 -7.92 -6.15 -5.94
N ILE A 97 -8.70 -5.75 -4.95
CA ILE A 97 -9.41 -6.66 -4.05
C ILE A 97 -10.41 -7.52 -4.85
N MET A 98 -11.19 -6.90 -5.73
CA MET A 98 -12.24 -7.59 -6.48
C MET A 98 -11.70 -8.41 -7.64
N SER A 99 -10.46 -8.19 -8.07
CA SER A 99 -9.88 -8.89 -9.21
C SER A 99 -9.62 -10.37 -8.95
N GLY A 100 -9.41 -10.76 -7.70
CA GLY A 100 -9.01 -12.10 -7.35
C GLY A 100 -7.56 -12.45 -7.72
N LYS A 101 -6.78 -11.47 -8.17
CA LYS A 101 -5.39 -11.71 -8.60
C LYS A 101 -4.40 -11.76 -7.45
N TYR A 102 -4.72 -11.14 -6.33
CA TYR A 102 -3.80 -10.97 -5.22
C TYR A 102 -4.23 -11.80 -4.02
N GLY A 103 -3.28 -12.47 -3.39
CA GLY A 103 -3.52 -13.15 -2.13
C GLY A 103 -3.55 -12.20 -0.94
N LEU A 104 -2.90 -11.01 -1.10
CA LEU A 104 -2.87 -9.97 -0.08
C LEU A 104 -2.90 -8.60 -0.77
N VAL A 105 -3.76 -7.73 -0.29
CA VAL A 105 -3.83 -6.32 -0.71
C VAL A 105 -3.72 -5.45 0.53
#